data_2cacfa102ab81d96f62efa9e985e7116
#
_entry.id   2cacfa102ab81d96f62efa9e985e7116
#
_cell.length_a   1.000
_cell.length_b   1.000
_cell.length_c   1.000
_cell.angle_alpha   90.00
_cell.angle_beta   90.00
_cell.angle_gamma   90.00
#
_symmetry.space_group_name_H-M   'P 1'
#
loop_
_entity.id
_entity.type
_entity.pdbx_description
1 polymer ?
#
loop_
_entity_poly.entity_id
_entity_poly.type
_entity_poly.pdbx_seq_one_letter_code
_entity_poly.pdbx_strand_id
1 'polypeptide(L)'
;MKKLIYSFLFVLCSVFALQAESMVAATYNLRNANAGDSTNGNGWGQRYPYIAQLVQFHGFDIFGTQEGKYHQLQDLKNAMPGYDYIGVGRDDGKQAGEYSAIFYRTGKFEVLDHGDFWLSTITDRPNK
;
A
#
# COMPACT_ATOMS: atom_id res chain seq x y z
N MET A 1 -32.49 10.87 42.08
CA MET A 1 -32.10 9.58 41.45
C MET A 1 -32.17 9.60 39.93
N LYS A 2 -33.27 9.97 39.28
CA LYS A 2 -33.37 9.99 37.80
C LYS A 2 -32.30 10.84 37.10
N LYS A 3 -32.01 12.07 37.60
CA LYS A 3 -30.98 12.95 37.03
C LYS A 3 -29.55 12.35 37.10
N LEU A 4 -29.24 11.63 38.15
CA LEU A 4 -27.94 10.96 38.33
C LEU A 4 -27.74 9.80 37.33
N ILE A 5 -28.83 9.07 37.04
CA ILE A 5 -28.84 7.96 36.07
C ILE A 5 -28.59 8.49 34.65
N TYR A 6 -29.21 9.60 34.27
CA TYR A 6 -29.00 10.23 32.95
C TYR A 6 -27.57 10.77 32.77
N SER A 7 -27.00 11.38 33.81
CA SER A 7 -25.59 11.83 33.80
C SER A 7 -24.61 10.65 33.66
N PHE A 8 -24.87 9.54 34.31
CA PHE A 8 -24.03 8.34 34.22
C PHE A 8 -24.15 7.69 32.84
N LEU A 9 -25.34 7.64 32.25
CA LEU A 9 -25.57 7.14 30.90
C LEU A 9 -24.88 7.99 29.83
N PHE A 10 -24.90 9.32 30.00
CA PHE A 10 -24.23 10.26 29.08
C PHE A 10 -22.71 10.11 29.13
N VAL A 11 -22.12 9.94 30.32
CA VAL A 11 -20.67 9.69 30.47
C VAL A 11 -20.29 8.32 29.89
N LEU A 12 -21.13 7.30 30.03
CA LEU A 12 -20.87 5.98 29.46
C LEU A 12 -20.90 6.00 27.91
N CYS A 13 -21.84 6.75 27.31
CA CYS A 13 -21.88 6.92 25.85
C CYS A 13 -20.70 7.71 25.30
N SER A 14 -20.15 8.67 26.05
CA SER A 14 -19.00 9.45 25.61
C SER A 14 -17.67 8.67 25.63
N VAL A 15 -17.57 7.63 26.47
CA VAL A 15 -16.38 6.77 26.52
C VAL A 15 -16.29 5.82 25.32
N PHE A 16 -17.41 5.46 24.70
CA PHE A 16 -17.40 4.62 23.49
C PHE A 16 -17.09 5.38 22.20
N ALA A 17 -17.07 6.71 22.21
CA ALA A 17 -16.86 7.54 21.03
C ALA A 17 -15.39 7.89 20.73
N LEU A 18 -14.43 7.45 21.55
CA LEU A 18 -13.01 7.81 21.46
C LEU A 18 -12.10 6.62 21.13
N GLN A 19 -12.50 5.77 20.18
CA GLN A 19 -11.53 4.86 19.57
C GLN A 19 -10.91 5.55 18.35
N ALA A 20 -9.76 6.19 18.54
CA ALA A 20 -8.92 6.58 17.43
C ALA A 20 -8.38 5.29 16.76
N GLU A 21 -8.76 5.04 15.52
CA GLU A 21 -8.14 3.97 14.75
C GLU A 21 -6.70 4.37 14.44
N SER A 22 -5.76 3.50 14.79
CA SER A 22 -4.36 3.66 14.40
C SER A 22 -4.15 3.17 12.98
N MET A 23 -3.29 3.86 12.23
CA MET A 23 -2.88 3.49 10.88
C MET A 23 -1.36 3.37 10.82
N VAL A 24 -0.87 2.27 10.26
CA VAL A 24 0.55 2.08 9.97
C VAL A 24 0.80 2.39 8.51
N ALA A 25 1.41 3.56 8.26
CA ALA A 25 1.83 3.97 6.92
C ALA A 25 3.33 3.73 6.72
N ALA A 26 3.74 3.27 5.54
CA ALA A 26 5.13 2.97 5.23
C ALA A 26 5.50 3.32 3.78
N THR A 27 6.78 3.26 3.47
CA THR A 27 7.33 3.28 2.11
C THR A 27 8.37 2.19 1.97
N TYR A 28 8.43 1.54 0.80
CA TYR A 28 9.34 0.43 0.56
C TYR A 28 9.79 0.38 -0.91
N ASN A 29 11.06 0.63 -1.16
CA ASN A 29 11.63 0.45 -2.49
C ASN A 29 11.77 -1.05 -2.78
N LEU A 30 11.08 -1.55 -3.80
CA LEU A 30 11.08 -2.99 -4.15
C LEU A 30 12.37 -3.43 -4.84
N ARG A 31 13.18 -2.50 -5.36
CA ARG A 31 14.29 -2.77 -6.27
C ARG A 31 13.83 -3.59 -7.47
N ASN A 32 13.90 -3.05 -8.66
CA ASN A 32 13.38 -3.72 -9.84
C ASN A 32 14.00 -5.10 -10.07
N ALA A 33 13.21 -6.01 -10.63
CA ALA A 33 13.68 -7.33 -11.00
C ALA A 33 14.67 -7.24 -12.16
N ASN A 34 15.90 -7.68 -11.94
CA ASN A 34 16.97 -7.68 -12.93
C ASN A 34 17.78 -8.98 -12.89
N ALA A 35 18.45 -9.30 -14.01
CA ALA A 35 19.20 -10.55 -14.16
C ALA A 35 20.43 -10.61 -13.22
N GLY A 36 21.09 -9.50 -12.96
CA GLY A 36 22.26 -9.46 -12.08
C GLY A 36 21.96 -9.88 -10.65
N ASP A 37 20.83 -9.42 -10.10
CA ASP A 37 20.39 -9.83 -8.77
C ASP A 37 20.07 -11.34 -8.73
N SER A 38 19.45 -11.87 -9.78
CA SER A 38 19.11 -13.30 -9.87
C SER A 38 20.36 -14.16 -9.90
N THR A 39 21.39 -13.76 -10.64
CA THR A 39 22.69 -14.48 -10.71
C THR A 39 23.40 -14.47 -9.34
N ASN A 40 23.24 -13.42 -8.56
CA ASN A 40 23.87 -13.27 -7.25
C ASN A 40 23.05 -13.85 -6.08
N GLY A 41 21.98 -14.59 -6.36
CA GLY A 41 21.14 -15.21 -5.33
C GLY A 41 20.19 -14.26 -4.61
N ASN A 42 20.01 -13.03 -5.14
CA ASN A 42 19.11 -12.00 -4.59
C ASN A 42 18.01 -11.61 -5.58
N GLY A 43 17.64 -12.53 -6.47
CA GLY A 43 16.59 -12.29 -7.46
C GLY A 43 15.23 -12.02 -6.83
N TRP A 44 14.33 -11.46 -7.63
CA TRP A 44 12.99 -11.12 -7.18
C TRP A 44 12.26 -12.31 -6.54
N GLY A 45 12.32 -13.50 -7.16
CA GLY A 45 11.67 -14.70 -6.63
C GLY A 45 12.14 -15.10 -5.23
N GLN A 46 13.38 -14.75 -4.88
CA GLN A 46 13.92 -15.00 -3.53
C GLN A 46 13.52 -13.91 -2.55
N ARG A 47 13.34 -12.65 -3.00
CA ARG A 47 13.08 -11.50 -2.14
C ARG A 47 11.62 -11.30 -1.80
N TYR A 48 10.69 -11.48 -2.77
CA TYR A 48 9.29 -11.09 -2.57
C TYR A 48 8.58 -11.81 -1.42
N PRO A 49 8.85 -13.11 -1.12
CA PRO A 49 8.20 -13.75 0.01
C PRO A 49 8.57 -13.11 1.35
N TYR A 50 9.84 -12.69 1.49
CA TYR A 50 10.31 -11.99 2.70
C TYR A 50 9.73 -10.58 2.80
N ILE A 51 9.58 -9.88 1.67
CA ILE A 51 8.92 -8.57 1.64
C ILE A 51 7.46 -8.70 2.08
N ALA A 52 6.74 -9.70 1.56
CA ALA A 52 5.36 -9.94 1.96
C ALA A 52 5.23 -10.27 3.46
N GLN A 53 6.15 -11.09 3.99
CA GLN A 53 6.19 -11.39 5.43
C GLN A 53 6.51 -10.16 6.27
N LEU A 54 7.44 -9.31 5.84
CA LEU A 54 7.80 -8.07 6.53
C LEU A 54 6.60 -7.11 6.61
N VAL A 55 5.89 -6.91 5.49
CA VAL A 55 4.68 -6.07 5.43
C VAL A 55 3.63 -6.59 6.41
N GLN A 56 3.39 -7.91 6.42
CA GLN A 56 2.41 -8.52 7.32
C GLN A 56 2.85 -8.46 8.80
N PHE A 57 4.13 -8.73 9.08
CA PHE A 57 4.69 -8.69 10.44
C PHE A 57 4.59 -7.28 11.06
N HIS A 58 4.94 -6.24 10.32
CA HIS A 58 4.84 -4.86 10.78
C HIS A 58 3.41 -4.29 10.68
N GLY A 59 2.49 -5.04 10.11
CA GLY A 59 1.09 -4.65 10.02
C GLY A 59 0.86 -3.37 9.20
N PHE A 60 1.61 -3.17 8.09
CA PHE A 60 1.40 -2.02 7.24
C PHE A 60 -0.05 -1.97 6.75
N ASP A 61 -0.72 -0.86 6.98
CA ASP A 61 -2.09 -0.66 6.51
C ASP A 61 -2.11 -0.06 5.09
N ILE A 62 -1.16 0.85 4.83
CA ILE A 62 -0.94 1.48 3.53
C ILE A 62 0.56 1.69 3.33
N PHE A 63 1.09 1.41 2.15
CA PHE A 63 2.49 1.68 1.86
C PHE A 63 2.75 1.99 0.38
N GLY A 64 3.57 3.02 0.15
CA GLY A 64 4.08 3.36 -1.18
C GLY A 64 5.24 2.46 -1.58
N THR A 65 5.29 2.06 -2.85
CA THR A 65 6.40 1.30 -3.43
C THR A 65 7.10 2.07 -4.52
N GLN A 66 8.38 1.80 -4.73
CA GLN A 66 9.19 2.34 -5.82
C GLN A 66 9.88 1.20 -6.57
N GLU A 67 10.25 1.44 -7.83
CA GLU A 67 10.99 0.54 -8.73
C GLU A 67 10.28 -0.78 -9.06
N GLY A 68 9.07 -1.00 -8.58
CA GLY A 68 8.33 -2.23 -8.88
C GLY A 68 7.91 -2.30 -10.34
N LYS A 69 8.08 -3.46 -10.97
CA LYS A 69 7.49 -3.77 -12.28
C LYS A 69 6.14 -4.47 -12.10
N TYR A 70 5.30 -4.46 -13.12
CA TYR A 70 3.96 -5.03 -13.06
C TYR A 70 3.92 -6.42 -12.42
N HIS A 71 4.77 -7.36 -12.89
CA HIS A 71 4.81 -8.72 -12.33
C HIS A 71 5.22 -8.75 -10.85
N GLN A 72 6.10 -7.84 -10.40
CA GLN A 72 6.49 -7.75 -8.99
C GLN A 72 5.32 -7.33 -8.09
N LEU A 73 4.50 -6.39 -8.56
CA LEU A 73 3.30 -5.96 -7.83
C LEU A 73 2.26 -7.09 -7.78
N GLN A 74 2.10 -7.85 -8.88
CA GLN A 74 1.20 -9.00 -8.89
C GLN A 74 1.66 -10.10 -7.94
N ASP A 75 2.96 -10.42 -7.91
CA ASP A 75 3.52 -11.41 -6.99
C ASP A 75 3.29 -11.01 -5.52
N LEU A 76 3.52 -9.73 -5.18
CA LEU A 76 3.24 -9.23 -3.83
C LEU A 76 1.76 -9.28 -3.49
N LYS A 77 0.88 -8.84 -4.41
CA LYS A 77 -0.57 -8.91 -4.20
C LYS A 77 -1.01 -10.34 -3.91
N ASN A 78 -0.53 -11.30 -4.69
CA ASN A 78 -0.84 -12.71 -4.52
C ASN A 78 -0.29 -13.29 -3.20
N ALA A 79 0.87 -12.82 -2.75
CA ALA A 79 1.50 -13.25 -1.50
C ALA A 79 0.90 -12.58 -0.25
N MET A 80 0.10 -11.54 -0.40
CA MET A 80 -0.51 -10.78 0.69
C MET A 80 -2.05 -10.73 0.56
N PRO A 81 -2.76 -11.82 0.88
CA PRO A 81 -4.22 -11.81 0.89
C PRO A 81 -4.77 -10.67 1.77
N GLY A 82 -5.75 -9.94 1.26
CA GLY A 82 -6.32 -8.77 1.93
C GLY A 82 -5.63 -7.44 1.59
N TYR A 83 -4.66 -7.45 0.66
CA TYR A 83 -4.10 -6.23 0.07
C TYR A 83 -4.47 -6.10 -1.40
N ASP A 84 -4.61 -4.86 -1.83
CA ASP A 84 -4.66 -4.47 -3.24
C ASP A 84 -3.74 -3.27 -3.47
N TYR A 85 -3.56 -2.84 -4.71
CA TYR A 85 -2.75 -1.67 -5.01
C TYR A 85 -3.36 -0.81 -6.12
N ILE A 86 -2.98 0.45 -6.14
CA ILE A 86 -3.23 1.41 -7.22
C ILE A 86 -1.90 1.92 -7.79
N GLY A 87 -1.91 2.32 -9.05
CA GLY A 87 -0.76 2.86 -9.79
C GLY A 87 -0.64 2.26 -11.17
N VAL A 88 0.13 2.92 -12.03
CA VAL A 88 0.36 2.53 -13.42
C VAL A 88 1.84 2.51 -13.76
N GLY A 89 2.21 1.84 -14.84
CA GLY A 89 3.57 1.83 -15.36
C GLY A 89 3.95 3.18 -15.96
N ARG A 90 5.11 3.70 -15.57
CA ARG A 90 5.55 5.04 -15.94
C ARG A 90 5.79 5.24 -17.44
N ASP A 91 6.05 4.15 -18.20
CA ASP A 91 6.46 4.24 -19.59
C ASP A 91 5.27 4.37 -20.56
N ASP A 92 4.10 3.86 -20.19
CA ASP A 92 2.91 3.84 -21.03
C ASP A 92 1.61 4.25 -20.32
N GLY A 93 1.67 4.51 -19.02
CA GLY A 93 0.48 4.77 -18.21
C GLY A 93 -0.42 3.55 -18.04
N LYS A 94 0.12 2.33 -18.25
CA LYS A 94 -0.58 1.05 -18.12
C LYS A 94 0.27 0.04 -17.36
N GLN A 95 1.05 -0.79 -18.06
CA GLN A 95 1.82 -1.87 -17.44
C GLN A 95 3.33 -1.81 -17.72
N ALA A 96 3.78 -0.93 -18.60
CA ALA A 96 5.20 -0.84 -18.96
C ALA A 96 5.99 0.08 -18.02
N GLY A 97 7.22 -0.32 -17.72
CA GLY A 97 8.14 0.42 -16.87
C GLY A 97 7.97 0.13 -15.39
N GLU A 98 8.60 0.96 -14.58
CA GLU A 98 8.52 0.90 -13.14
C GLU A 98 7.28 1.65 -12.64
N TYR A 99 6.77 1.20 -11.50
CA TYR A 99 5.62 1.77 -10.81
C TYR A 99 6.06 2.55 -9.57
N SER A 100 5.31 3.59 -9.26
CA SER A 100 5.19 4.17 -7.93
C SER A 100 3.80 3.82 -7.41
N ALA A 101 3.62 2.58 -6.98
CA ALA A 101 2.32 2.06 -6.58
C ALA A 101 2.07 2.26 -5.08
N ILE A 102 0.80 2.30 -4.70
CA ILE A 102 0.35 2.34 -3.32
C ILE A 102 -0.43 1.07 -3.03
N PHE A 103 0.09 0.23 -2.13
CA PHE A 103 -0.63 -0.90 -1.55
C PHE A 103 -1.45 -0.48 -0.35
N TYR A 104 -2.60 -1.10 -0.17
CA TYR A 104 -3.50 -0.84 0.95
C TYR A 104 -4.27 -2.09 1.38
N ARG A 105 -4.65 -2.15 2.66
CA ARG A 105 -5.52 -3.21 3.18
C ARG A 105 -6.96 -2.99 2.73
N THR A 106 -7.51 -3.91 1.97
CA THR A 106 -8.89 -3.83 1.45
C THR A 106 -9.97 -3.93 2.53
N GLY A 107 -9.66 -4.55 3.66
CA GLY A 107 -10.57 -4.60 4.82
C GLY A 107 -10.58 -3.33 5.67
N LYS A 108 -9.68 -2.37 5.40
CA LYS A 108 -9.54 -1.12 6.17
C LYS A 108 -9.77 0.13 5.32
N PHE A 109 -9.51 0.04 4.01
CA PHE A 109 -9.62 1.18 3.09
C PHE A 109 -10.44 0.82 1.86
N GLU A 110 -11.18 1.80 1.39
CA GLU A 110 -11.85 1.82 0.10
C GLU A 110 -11.24 2.95 -0.75
N VAL A 111 -10.91 2.66 -2.01
CA VAL A 111 -10.42 3.66 -2.95
C VAL A 111 -11.62 4.41 -3.51
N LEU A 112 -11.79 5.68 -3.14
CA LEU A 112 -12.88 6.52 -3.62
C LEU A 112 -12.53 7.20 -4.95
N ASP A 113 -11.25 7.54 -5.14
CA ASP A 113 -10.72 8.14 -6.37
C ASP A 113 -9.23 7.90 -6.47
N HIS A 114 -8.68 7.86 -7.66
CA HIS A 114 -7.24 7.75 -7.89
C HIS A 114 -6.83 8.41 -9.20
N GLY A 115 -5.55 8.79 -9.29
CA GLY A 115 -4.96 9.35 -10.50
C GLY A 115 -3.46 9.24 -10.46
N ASP A 116 -2.83 9.34 -11.63
CA ASP A 116 -1.40 9.29 -11.81
C ASP A 116 -0.93 10.55 -12.54
N PHE A 117 0.26 11.01 -12.22
CA PHE A 117 0.88 12.13 -12.91
C PHE A 117 2.38 11.92 -13.09
N TRP A 118 2.96 12.58 -14.08
CA TRP A 118 4.38 12.51 -14.39
C TRP A 118 5.09 13.81 -13.98
N LEU A 119 6.23 13.67 -13.32
CA LEU A 119 7.10 14.80 -12.97
C LEU A 119 7.87 15.26 -14.21
N SER A 120 7.17 15.86 -15.17
CA SER A 120 7.69 16.34 -16.44
C SER A 120 6.91 17.59 -16.88
N THR A 121 7.30 18.18 -18.01
CA THR A 121 6.56 19.31 -18.62
C THR A 121 5.15 18.93 -19.09
N ILE A 122 4.90 17.64 -19.31
CA ILE A 122 3.58 17.07 -19.60
C ILE A 122 3.24 16.12 -18.47
N THR A 123 2.31 16.50 -17.62
CA THR A 123 2.04 15.81 -16.36
C THR A 123 0.94 14.75 -16.43
N ASP A 124 0.11 14.78 -17.47
CA ASP A 124 -1.06 13.92 -17.64
C ASP A 124 -0.78 12.62 -18.42
N ARG A 125 0.43 12.43 -18.92
CA ARG A 125 0.84 11.26 -19.70
C ARG A 125 2.35 11.05 -19.67
N PRO A 126 2.82 9.82 -20.00
CA PRO A 126 4.24 9.54 -20.19
C PRO A 126 4.86 10.50 -21.22
N ASN A 127 6.01 11.05 -20.86
CA ASN A 127 6.81 11.91 -21.72
C ASN A 127 8.21 11.30 -21.87
N LYS A 128 8.57 10.93 -23.10
CA LYS A 128 9.91 10.38 -23.45
C LYS A 128 10.80 11.49 -23.97
#